data_3695cca5d4ca442c6882e5946973c8de
#
_entry.id   3695cca5d4ca442c6882e5946973c8de
#
_cell.length_a   1.000
_cell.length_b   1.000
_cell.length_c   1.000
_cell.angle_alpha   90.00
_cell.angle_beta   90.00
_cell.angle_gamma   90.00
#
_symmetry.space_group_name_H-M   'P 1'
#
loop_
_entity.id
_entity.type
_entity.pdbx_description
1 polymer ?
#
loop_
_entity_poly.entity_id
_entity_poly.type
_entity_poly.pdbx_seq_one_letter_code
_entity_poly.pdbx_strand_id
1 'polypeptide(L)'
;RIATYNIHKGVMGLRKPALTIHALRDQIHALNADLVFLQEVQGRHDKHASKFEHWPEGGQHEFLAQTPSAIDDLLGHASQQYFTAYGMNAVYSHGHHGNALLSRYEIEWMLNQDVSDHRLEQRGLLHCCVKTPAGPIHAMVAHFGLLYRSRVRQASKLIEHVGTHVPAGMPLVVAGDFNDWQRRLG
;
A
#
# COMPACT_ATOMS: atom_id res chain seq x y z
N ARG A 1 5.03 -13.37 -7.93
CA ARG A 1 6.01 -12.39 -7.40
C ARG A 1 5.31 -11.41 -6.47
N ILE A 2 6.00 -11.04 -5.39
CA ILE A 2 5.50 -10.08 -4.40
C ILE A 2 6.52 -8.97 -4.23
N ALA A 3 6.04 -7.73 -4.17
CA ALA A 3 6.83 -6.54 -3.85
C ALA A 3 6.18 -5.76 -2.69
N THR A 4 6.99 -5.10 -1.87
CA THR A 4 6.52 -4.14 -0.87
C THR A 4 7.37 -2.88 -0.91
N TYR A 5 6.73 -1.71 -0.78
CA TYR A 5 7.42 -0.44 -0.87
C TYR A 5 6.68 0.69 -0.13
N ASN A 6 7.39 1.38 0.76
CA ASN A 6 6.91 2.63 1.33
C ASN A 6 7.20 3.76 0.34
N ILE A 7 6.15 4.36 -0.24
CA ILE A 7 6.27 5.34 -1.32
C ILE A 7 6.51 6.78 -0.86
N HIS A 8 6.59 7.01 0.45
CA HIS A 8 6.80 8.34 1.02
C HIS A 8 5.89 9.42 0.40
N LYS A 9 4.60 9.08 0.22
CA LYS A 9 3.58 9.99 -0.35
C LYS A 9 3.88 10.43 -1.79
N GLY A 10 4.71 9.67 -2.52
CA GLY A 10 5.11 9.98 -3.91
C GLY A 10 5.98 11.22 -4.05
N VAL A 11 6.62 11.66 -2.97
CA VAL A 11 7.47 12.86 -2.93
C VAL A 11 8.75 12.57 -2.16
N MET A 12 9.90 12.88 -2.71
CA MET A 12 11.21 12.73 -2.06
C MET A 12 11.92 14.06 -1.90
N GLY A 13 12.73 14.16 -0.84
CA GLY A 13 13.59 15.32 -0.55
C GLY A 13 13.04 16.26 0.52
N LEU A 14 13.85 16.52 1.55
CA LEU A 14 13.47 17.40 2.67
C LEU A 14 13.55 18.90 2.34
N ARG A 15 14.57 19.32 1.58
CA ARG A 15 14.79 20.74 1.26
C ARG A 15 14.18 21.15 -0.08
N LYS A 16 14.22 20.28 -1.07
CA LYS A 16 13.62 20.47 -2.40
C LYS A 16 12.80 19.24 -2.73
N PRO A 17 11.53 19.19 -2.27
CA PRO A 17 10.69 18.04 -2.55
C PRO A 17 10.44 17.90 -4.05
N ALA A 18 10.73 16.72 -4.59
CA ALA A 18 10.50 16.35 -5.98
C ALA A 18 9.39 15.29 -6.08
N LEU A 19 8.54 15.41 -7.07
CA LEU A 19 7.51 14.43 -7.37
C LEU A 19 8.18 13.17 -7.96
N THR A 20 7.94 12.02 -7.36
CA THR A 20 8.53 10.73 -7.77
C THR A 20 7.50 9.71 -8.22
N ILE A 21 6.22 10.03 -8.09
CA ILE A 21 5.12 9.08 -8.30
C ILE A 21 5.08 8.51 -9.73
N HIS A 22 5.47 9.29 -10.74
CA HIS A 22 5.51 8.84 -12.14
C HIS A 22 6.61 7.79 -12.35
N ALA A 23 7.84 8.08 -11.91
CA ALA A 23 8.94 7.13 -12.00
C ALA A 23 8.65 5.85 -11.19
N LEU A 24 7.97 5.99 -10.06
CA LEU A 24 7.54 4.86 -9.23
C LEU A 24 6.53 3.97 -9.95
N ARG A 25 5.57 4.56 -10.67
CA ARG A 25 4.62 3.80 -11.50
C ARG A 25 5.37 2.95 -12.54
N ASP A 26 6.30 3.56 -13.27
CA ASP A 26 7.08 2.87 -14.30
C ASP A 26 7.89 1.71 -13.68
N GLN A 27 8.51 1.92 -12.52
CA GLN A 27 9.26 0.89 -11.80
C GLN A 27 8.37 -0.26 -11.30
N ILE A 28 7.20 0.04 -10.73
CA ILE A 28 6.23 -0.96 -10.27
C ILE A 28 5.81 -1.87 -11.42
N HIS A 29 5.49 -1.28 -12.59
CA HIS A 29 5.10 -2.07 -13.77
C HIS A 29 6.28 -2.89 -14.31
N ALA A 30 7.50 -2.34 -14.32
CA ALA A 30 8.71 -3.06 -14.73
C ALA A 30 9.05 -4.24 -13.81
N LEU A 31 8.74 -4.19 -12.52
CA LEU A 31 8.93 -5.32 -11.58
C LEU A 31 8.09 -6.53 -11.96
N ASN A 32 7.01 -6.34 -12.69
CA ASN A 32 6.10 -7.40 -13.11
C ASN A 32 5.65 -8.28 -11.92
N ALA A 33 5.32 -7.65 -10.79
CA ALA A 33 4.88 -8.33 -9.58
C ALA A 33 3.40 -8.69 -9.67
N ASP A 34 3.00 -9.81 -9.05
CA ASP A 34 1.60 -10.23 -8.97
C ASP A 34 0.84 -9.45 -7.90
N LEU A 35 1.52 -9.13 -6.79
CA LEU A 35 1.01 -8.32 -5.69
C LEU A 35 2.05 -7.27 -5.28
N VAL A 36 1.61 -6.01 -5.10
CA VAL A 36 2.44 -4.90 -4.62
C VAL A 36 1.79 -4.28 -3.38
N PHE A 37 2.49 -4.35 -2.26
CA PHE A 37 2.06 -3.84 -0.96
C PHE A 37 2.68 -2.47 -0.73
N LEU A 38 1.85 -1.43 -0.69
CA LEU A 38 2.30 -0.03 -0.64
C LEU A 38 1.95 0.64 0.69
N GLN A 39 2.87 1.42 1.23
CA GLN A 39 2.69 2.21 2.43
C GLN A 39 2.86 3.70 2.12
N GLU A 40 2.28 4.57 2.96
CA GLU A 40 2.23 6.02 2.80
C GLU A 40 1.64 6.49 1.47
N VAL A 41 0.64 5.78 0.97
CA VAL A 41 -0.08 6.13 -0.25
C VAL A 41 -1.07 7.25 0.03
N GLN A 42 -1.05 8.34 -0.73
CA GLN A 42 -2.03 9.42 -0.61
C GLN A 42 -3.27 9.12 -1.43
N GLY A 43 -4.43 9.14 -0.77
CA GLY A 43 -5.72 9.12 -1.46
C GLY A 43 -6.06 10.52 -2.00
N ARG A 44 -5.93 11.56 -1.18
CA ARG A 44 -6.12 12.97 -1.55
C ARG A 44 -5.08 13.85 -0.85
N HIS A 45 -4.60 14.88 -1.55
CA HIS A 45 -3.72 15.87 -0.93
C HIS A 45 -3.74 17.22 -1.65
N ASP A 46 -4.62 18.14 -1.22
CA ASP A 46 -4.88 19.41 -1.90
C ASP A 46 -3.64 20.31 -2.02
N LYS A 47 -2.79 20.35 -0.98
CA LYS A 47 -1.55 21.16 -1.00
C LYS A 47 -0.50 20.60 -1.96
N HIS A 48 -0.41 19.30 -2.15
CA HIS A 48 0.50 18.71 -3.13
C HIS A 48 -0.05 18.91 -4.54
N ALA A 49 -1.36 18.74 -4.74
CA ALA A 49 -2.01 19.01 -6.02
C ALA A 49 -1.82 20.44 -6.49
N SER A 50 -1.82 21.43 -5.58
CA SER A 50 -1.54 22.84 -5.93
C SER A 50 -0.06 23.16 -6.11
N LYS A 51 0.85 22.34 -5.58
CA LYS A 51 2.30 22.61 -5.56
C LYS A 51 3.06 21.92 -6.68
N PHE A 52 2.64 20.71 -7.04
CA PHE A 52 3.34 19.91 -8.04
C PHE A 52 2.56 19.87 -9.35
N GLU A 53 3.20 20.32 -10.42
CA GLU A 53 2.73 20.07 -11.76
C GLU A 53 2.66 18.55 -12.01
N HIS A 54 1.64 18.08 -12.72
CA HIS A 54 1.38 16.66 -12.98
C HIS A 54 1.12 15.79 -11.72
N TRP A 55 0.61 16.40 -10.63
CA TRP A 55 0.09 15.61 -9.51
C TRP A 55 -1.10 14.77 -9.99
N PRO A 56 -1.20 13.47 -9.62
CA PRO A 56 -2.33 12.63 -10.01
C PRO A 56 -3.67 13.23 -9.58
N GLU A 57 -4.67 13.25 -10.49
CA GLU A 57 -6.00 13.79 -10.22
C GLU A 57 -6.78 12.97 -9.18
N GLY A 58 -6.57 11.64 -9.18
CA GLY A 58 -7.19 10.70 -8.22
C GLY A 58 -6.25 10.28 -7.10
N GLY A 59 -6.59 9.18 -6.45
CA GLY A 59 -5.72 8.56 -5.46
C GLY A 59 -4.43 8.01 -6.09
N GLN A 60 -3.32 8.11 -5.37
CA GLN A 60 -2.04 7.58 -5.88
C GLN A 60 -2.13 6.07 -6.18
N HIS A 61 -2.94 5.31 -5.43
CA HIS A 61 -3.15 3.88 -5.69
C HIS A 61 -3.79 3.62 -7.04
N GLU A 62 -4.76 4.46 -7.46
CA GLU A 62 -5.41 4.37 -8.78
C GLU A 62 -4.41 4.72 -9.89
N PHE A 63 -3.64 5.80 -9.69
CA PHE A 63 -2.62 6.22 -10.65
C PHE A 63 -1.52 5.15 -10.82
N LEU A 64 -1.04 4.54 -9.74
CA LEU A 64 -0.02 3.50 -9.79
C LEU A 64 -0.54 2.19 -10.40
N ALA A 65 -1.84 1.93 -10.32
CA ALA A 65 -2.47 0.77 -10.92
C ALA A 65 -2.58 0.86 -12.45
N GLN A 66 -2.61 2.09 -13.01
CA GLN A 66 -2.70 2.33 -14.45
C GLN A 66 -1.37 2.04 -15.13
N THR A 67 -1.43 1.37 -16.26
CA THR A 67 -0.24 1.12 -17.08
C THR A 67 0.31 2.41 -17.65
N PRO A 68 1.64 2.62 -17.64
CA PRO A 68 2.27 3.72 -18.36
C PRO A 68 2.06 3.56 -19.87
N SER A 69 1.60 4.60 -20.56
CA SER A 69 1.35 4.60 -22.02
C SER A 69 2.60 4.18 -22.84
N ALA A 70 3.78 4.61 -22.41
CA ALA A 70 5.05 4.23 -23.06
C ALA A 70 5.35 2.73 -23.01
N ILE A 71 4.85 2.01 -22.00
CA ILE A 71 5.00 0.55 -21.89
C ILE A 71 3.99 -0.16 -22.79
N ASP A 72 2.76 0.35 -22.92
CA ASP A 72 1.75 -0.19 -23.84
C ASP A 72 2.23 -0.10 -25.29
N ASP A 73 2.81 1.05 -25.68
CA ASP A 73 3.38 1.27 -27.01
C ASP A 73 4.54 0.32 -27.33
N LEU A 74 5.37 0.02 -26.32
CA LEU A 74 6.56 -0.84 -26.48
C LEU A 74 6.24 -2.33 -26.54
N LEU A 75 5.24 -2.78 -25.79
CA LEU A 75 4.93 -4.21 -25.66
C LEU A 75 3.88 -4.69 -26.67
N GLY A 76 3.19 -3.77 -27.39
CA GLY A 76 2.14 -4.11 -28.36
C GLY A 76 0.96 -4.88 -27.76
N HIS A 77 0.86 -4.90 -26.45
CA HIS A 77 -0.22 -5.53 -25.68
C HIS A 77 -0.75 -4.50 -24.71
N ALA A 78 -2.08 -4.44 -24.55
CA ALA A 78 -2.68 -3.76 -23.42
C ALA A 78 -2.10 -4.40 -22.13
N SER A 79 -1.14 -3.73 -21.50
CA SER A 79 -0.58 -4.22 -20.26
C SER A 79 -1.70 -4.23 -19.23
N GLN A 80 -1.77 -5.32 -18.49
CA GLN A 80 -2.86 -5.57 -17.57
C GLN A 80 -2.81 -4.54 -16.43
N GLN A 81 -3.83 -3.68 -16.36
CA GLN A 81 -4.04 -2.78 -15.24
C GLN A 81 -4.15 -3.58 -13.95
N TYR A 82 -3.53 -3.09 -12.86
CA TYR A 82 -3.74 -3.71 -11.55
C TYR A 82 -5.14 -3.39 -11.01
N PHE A 83 -5.75 -4.38 -10.37
CA PHE A 83 -6.80 -4.13 -9.38
C PHE A 83 -6.17 -3.45 -8.17
N THR A 84 -6.91 -2.55 -7.53
CA THR A 84 -6.37 -1.80 -6.38
C THR A 84 -7.35 -1.76 -5.22
N ALA A 85 -6.80 -1.84 -4.00
CA ALA A 85 -7.51 -1.58 -2.75
C ALA A 85 -6.73 -0.53 -1.94
N TYR A 86 -7.45 0.35 -1.24
CA TYR A 86 -6.86 1.42 -0.43
C TYR A 86 -7.49 1.49 0.94
N GLY A 87 -6.68 1.43 1.99
CA GLY A 87 -7.07 1.60 3.39
C GLY A 87 -6.59 2.94 3.91
N MET A 88 -7.51 3.87 4.16
CA MET A 88 -7.23 5.18 4.72
C MET A 88 -6.86 5.07 6.20
N ASN A 89 -5.70 5.59 6.61
CA ASN A 89 -5.21 5.51 7.98
C ASN A 89 -5.15 6.89 8.64
N ALA A 90 -4.36 7.81 8.09
CA ALA A 90 -4.16 9.14 8.65
C ALA A 90 -4.94 10.19 7.86
N VAL A 91 -5.77 10.97 8.57
CA VAL A 91 -6.61 12.03 8.01
C VAL A 91 -6.19 13.37 8.59
N TYR A 92 -6.05 14.38 7.74
CA TYR A 92 -5.68 15.74 8.09
C TYR A 92 -6.47 16.74 7.23
N SER A 93 -6.44 18.03 7.57
CA SER A 93 -7.29 19.05 6.96
C SER A 93 -7.19 19.19 5.44
N HIS A 94 -6.08 18.77 4.84
CA HIS A 94 -5.79 18.91 3.41
C HIS A 94 -5.65 17.57 2.68
N GLY A 95 -6.06 16.46 3.31
CA GLY A 95 -6.04 15.15 2.68
C GLY A 95 -5.93 13.98 3.64
N HIS A 96 -5.53 12.85 3.10
CA HIS A 96 -5.32 11.62 3.86
C HIS A 96 -4.32 10.71 3.16
N HIS A 97 -3.72 9.80 3.93
CA HIS A 97 -2.88 8.74 3.39
C HIS A 97 -3.11 7.42 4.13
N GLY A 98 -2.64 6.35 3.55
CA GLY A 98 -2.81 5.01 4.11
C GLY A 98 -1.98 3.95 3.40
N ASN A 99 -2.49 2.73 3.43
CA ASN A 99 -1.92 1.57 2.77
C ASN A 99 -2.68 1.25 1.48
N ALA A 100 -2.01 0.67 0.49
CA ALA A 100 -2.67 0.16 -0.70
C ALA A 100 -2.12 -1.21 -1.10
N LEU A 101 -2.96 -2.00 -1.75
CA LEU A 101 -2.60 -3.22 -2.44
C LEU A 101 -2.87 -3.04 -3.93
N LEU A 102 -1.88 -3.31 -4.77
CA LEU A 102 -2.07 -3.51 -6.20
C LEU A 102 -1.99 -5.01 -6.46
N SER A 103 -2.92 -5.54 -7.24
CA SER A 103 -3.03 -6.97 -7.55
C SER A 103 -3.29 -7.19 -9.04
N ARG A 104 -2.62 -8.15 -9.66
CA ARG A 104 -2.97 -8.63 -11.01
C ARG A 104 -4.26 -9.43 -11.04
N TYR A 105 -4.70 -9.87 -9.87
CA TYR A 105 -5.90 -10.67 -9.71
C TYR A 105 -7.00 -9.87 -9.04
N GLU A 106 -8.24 -10.23 -9.28
CA GLU A 106 -9.41 -9.58 -8.68
C GLU A 106 -9.33 -9.57 -7.16
N ILE A 107 -9.58 -8.40 -6.55
CA ILE A 107 -9.75 -8.25 -5.12
C ILE A 107 -11.23 -8.43 -4.81
N GLU A 108 -11.57 -9.54 -4.17
CA GLU A 108 -12.96 -9.90 -3.88
C GLU A 108 -13.58 -9.01 -2.81
N TRP A 109 -12.82 -8.74 -1.75
CA TRP A 109 -13.20 -7.83 -0.69
C TRP A 109 -11.97 -7.25 0.01
N MET A 110 -12.19 -6.16 0.73
CA MET A 110 -11.18 -5.54 1.57
C MET A 110 -11.77 -5.10 2.91
N LEU A 111 -10.93 -5.08 3.95
CA LEU A 111 -11.20 -4.56 5.26
C LEU A 111 -9.99 -3.72 5.70
N ASN A 112 -10.22 -2.50 6.17
CA ASN A 112 -9.16 -1.67 6.76
C ASN A 112 -9.39 -1.52 8.25
N GLN A 113 -8.48 -2.08 9.06
CA GLN A 113 -8.56 -2.03 10.51
C GLN A 113 -7.61 -1.00 11.09
N ASP A 114 -8.11 -0.15 11.99
CA ASP A 114 -7.28 0.75 12.77
C ASP A 114 -6.46 -0.03 13.80
N VAL A 115 -5.14 0.03 13.64
CA VAL A 115 -4.17 -0.54 14.57
C VAL A 115 -3.35 0.52 15.29
N SER A 116 -3.78 1.80 15.21
CA SER A 116 -3.12 2.91 15.89
C SER A 116 -2.95 2.63 17.39
N ASP A 117 -1.82 3.04 17.93
CA ASP A 117 -1.50 2.94 19.35
C ASP A 117 -1.79 4.26 20.08
N HIS A 118 -1.60 5.37 19.38
CA HIS A 118 -1.89 6.71 19.89
C HIS A 118 -2.28 7.67 18.75
N ARG A 119 -2.92 8.78 19.11
CA ARG A 119 -3.51 9.74 18.15
C ARG A 119 -2.51 10.43 17.21
N LEU A 120 -1.24 10.50 17.61
CA LEU A 120 -0.21 11.21 16.83
C LEU A 120 0.37 10.35 15.71
N GLU A 121 0.15 9.04 15.74
CA GLU A 121 0.69 8.10 14.75
C GLU A 121 -0.40 7.12 14.34
N GLN A 122 -1.23 7.54 13.37
CA GLN A 122 -2.32 6.72 12.85
C GLN A 122 -1.77 5.64 11.93
N ARG A 123 -2.17 4.38 12.20
CA ARG A 123 -1.73 3.19 11.49
C ARG A 123 -2.92 2.27 11.18
N GLY A 124 -2.90 1.64 10.03
CA GLY A 124 -3.92 0.70 9.60
C GLY A 124 -3.34 -0.61 9.13
N LEU A 125 -4.15 -1.64 9.16
CA LEU A 125 -3.94 -2.92 8.54
C LEU A 125 -4.96 -3.08 7.42
N LEU A 126 -4.51 -3.00 6.16
CA LEU A 126 -5.37 -3.25 5.02
C LEU A 126 -5.34 -4.75 4.70
N HIS A 127 -6.47 -5.41 4.88
CA HIS A 127 -6.65 -6.84 4.62
C HIS A 127 -7.52 -7.02 3.38
N CYS A 128 -7.04 -7.78 2.40
CA CYS A 128 -7.72 -8.09 1.16
C CYS A 128 -7.82 -9.61 0.96
N CYS A 129 -8.92 -10.06 0.36
CA CYS A 129 -9.01 -11.39 -0.23
C CYS A 129 -8.81 -11.26 -1.73
N VAL A 130 -7.85 -11.99 -2.28
CA VAL A 130 -7.47 -11.93 -3.69
C VAL A 130 -7.75 -13.28 -4.36
N LYS A 131 -8.49 -13.28 -5.46
CA LYS A 131 -8.81 -14.47 -6.27
C LYS A 131 -7.65 -14.82 -7.19
N THR A 132 -6.83 -15.78 -6.82
CA THR A 132 -5.75 -16.25 -7.71
C THR A 132 -6.20 -17.51 -8.49
N PRO A 133 -5.49 -17.85 -9.59
CA PRO A 133 -5.77 -19.11 -10.31
C PRO A 133 -5.63 -20.38 -9.45
N ALA A 134 -4.84 -20.33 -8.38
CA ALA A 134 -4.64 -21.43 -7.43
C ALA A 134 -5.66 -21.43 -6.27
N GLY A 135 -6.60 -20.49 -6.24
CA GLY A 135 -7.57 -20.27 -5.17
C GLY A 135 -7.39 -18.92 -4.48
N PRO A 136 -8.30 -18.57 -3.55
CA PRO A 136 -8.22 -17.32 -2.83
C PRO A 136 -7.03 -17.29 -1.87
N ILE A 137 -6.41 -16.11 -1.73
CA ILE A 137 -5.36 -15.84 -0.76
C ILE A 137 -5.71 -14.59 0.05
N HIS A 138 -5.30 -14.56 1.30
CA HIS A 138 -5.38 -13.37 2.13
C HIS A 138 -4.09 -12.55 1.99
N ALA A 139 -4.21 -11.25 1.74
CA ALA A 139 -3.09 -10.31 1.60
C ALA A 139 -3.29 -9.15 2.59
N MET A 140 -2.31 -8.92 3.47
CA MET A 140 -2.38 -7.85 4.47
C MET A 140 -1.24 -6.88 4.30
N VAL A 141 -1.57 -5.59 4.08
CA VAL A 141 -0.60 -4.51 4.04
C VAL A 141 -0.49 -3.88 5.40
N ALA A 142 0.71 -3.94 6.01
CA ALA A 142 0.99 -3.37 7.32
C ALA A 142 1.95 -2.18 7.23
N HIS A 143 1.76 -1.17 8.09
CA HIS A 143 2.72 -0.12 8.35
C HIS A 143 2.73 0.16 9.84
N PHE A 144 3.75 -0.33 10.55
CA PHE A 144 3.84 -0.21 11.99
C PHE A 144 4.47 1.11 12.45
N GLY A 145 4.29 1.44 13.71
CA GLY A 145 4.81 2.64 14.31
C GLY A 145 6.32 2.62 14.57
N LEU A 146 6.88 3.80 14.82
CA LEU A 146 8.32 3.96 15.06
C LEU A 146 8.74 3.48 16.45
N LEU A 147 7.85 3.53 17.45
CA LEU A 147 8.16 3.13 18.81
C LEU A 147 8.05 1.61 19.00
N TYR A 148 9.02 0.98 19.63
CA TYR A 148 9.03 -0.46 19.89
C TYR A 148 7.76 -0.95 20.59
N ARG A 149 7.32 -0.27 21.67
CA ARG A 149 6.11 -0.65 22.41
C ARG A 149 4.85 -0.57 21.54
N SER A 150 4.77 0.41 20.64
CA SER A 150 3.65 0.53 19.69
C SER A 150 3.69 -0.64 18.69
N ARG A 151 4.86 -0.99 18.17
CA ARG A 151 5.01 -2.14 17.25
C ARG A 151 4.56 -3.46 17.89
N VAL A 152 4.94 -3.71 19.14
CA VAL A 152 4.51 -4.92 19.86
C VAL A 152 2.98 -4.99 19.97
N ARG A 153 2.32 -3.89 20.36
CA ARG A 153 0.85 -3.86 20.43
C ARG A 153 0.20 -4.00 19.05
N GLN A 154 0.77 -3.40 18.02
CA GLN A 154 0.29 -3.51 16.64
C GLN A 154 0.47 -4.93 16.09
N ALA A 155 1.59 -5.59 16.41
CA ALA A 155 1.80 -7.01 16.09
C ALA A 155 0.78 -7.91 16.79
N SER A 156 0.45 -7.64 18.06
CA SER A 156 -0.61 -8.37 18.77
C SER A 156 -1.97 -8.19 18.11
N LYS A 157 -2.34 -6.96 17.71
CA LYS A 157 -3.57 -6.69 16.94
C LYS A 157 -3.59 -7.40 15.59
N LEU A 158 -2.44 -7.46 14.89
CA LEU A 158 -2.32 -8.22 13.64
C LEU A 158 -2.59 -9.72 13.87
N ILE A 159 -1.99 -10.31 14.90
CA ILE A 159 -2.18 -11.73 15.23
C ILE A 159 -3.65 -12.02 15.58
N GLU A 160 -4.28 -11.17 16.39
CA GLU A 160 -5.70 -11.27 16.72
C GLU A 160 -6.58 -11.17 15.46
N HIS A 161 -6.28 -10.19 14.59
CA HIS A 161 -6.98 -10.01 13.32
C HIS A 161 -6.87 -11.24 12.41
N VAL A 162 -5.68 -11.82 12.29
CA VAL A 162 -5.45 -13.06 11.53
C VAL A 162 -6.30 -14.20 12.12
N GLY A 163 -6.26 -14.40 13.42
CA GLY A 163 -7.03 -15.46 14.10
C GLY A 163 -8.54 -15.32 13.94
N THR A 164 -9.04 -14.09 13.75
CA THR A 164 -10.47 -13.80 13.63
C THR A 164 -10.97 -13.85 12.18
N HIS A 165 -10.14 -13.40 11.20
CA HIS A 165 -10.60 -13.13 9.84
C HIS A 165 -9.98 -14.04 8.77
N VAL A 166 -8.95 -14.82 9.12
CA VAL A 166 -8.32 -15.76 8.18
C VAL A 166 -8.70 -17.19 8.57
N PRO A 167 -9.49 -17.90 7.77
CA PRO A 167 -9.83 -19.30 8.07
C PRO A 167 -8.58 -20.17 8.16
N ALA A 168 -8.62 -21.17 9.04
CA ALA A 168 -7.51 -22.11 9.21
C ALA A 168 -7.16 -22.81 7.88
N GLY A 169 -5.88 -22.84 7.56
CA GLY A 169 -5.38 -23.46 6.33
C GLY A 169 -5.42 -22.56 5.08
N MET A 170 -5.98 -21.35 5.18
CA MET A 170 -5.96 -20.42 4.05
C MET A 170 -4.57 -19.77 3.88
N PRO A 171 -4.10 -19.64 2.63
CA PRO A 171 -2.84 -18.94 2.35
C PRO A 171 -2.93 -17.47 2.78
N LEU A 172 -1.91 -17.01 3.49
CA LEU A 172 -1.80 -15.64 3.99
C LEU A 172 -0.43 -15.05 3.62
N VAL A 173 -0.44 -13.82 3.12
CA VAL A 173 0.74 -12.99 2.94
C VAL A 173 0.57 -11.72 3.74
N VAL A 174 1.50 -11.45 4.65
CA VAL A 174 1.60 -10.17 5.36
C VAL A 174 2.88 -9.49 4.92
N ALA A 175 2.77 -8.30 4.33
CA ALA A 175 3.93 -7.53 3.89
C ALA A 175 3.74 -6.04 4.18
N GLY A 176 4.84 -5.31 4.31
CA GLY A 176 4.78 -3.88 4.58
C GLY A 176 6.03 -3.35 5.27
N ASP A 177 5.89 -2.16 5.83
CA ASP A 177 6.91 -1.49 6.61
C ASP A 177 6.66 -1.73 8.11
N PHE A 178 7.36 -2.67 8.70
CA PHE A 178 7.24 -2.98 10.12
C PHE A 178 8.08 -2.07 11.02
N ASN A 179 8.88 -1.16 10.45
CA ASN A 179 9.78 -0.25 11.18
C ASN A 179 10.69 -0.96 12.21
N ASP A 180 10.98 -2.25 12.00
CA ASP A 180 11.76 -3.07 12.93
C ASP A 180 13.24 -3.17 12.57
N TRP A 181 13.90 -2.02 12.47
CA TRP A 181 15.32 -1.89 12.13
C TRP A 181 16.26 -2.68 13.06
N GLN A 182 15.83 -2.96 14.28
CA GLN A 182 16.62 -3.67 15.29
C GLN A 182 16.23 -5.16 15.40
N ARG A 183 15.32 -5.65 14.54
CA ARG A 183 14.86 -7.05 14.53
C ARG A 183 14.40 -7.55 15.90
N ARG A 184 13.58 -6.75 16.60
CA ARG A 184 13.10 -7.05 17.97
C ARG A 184 11.69 -7.65 18.00
N LEU A 185 11.03 -7.80 16.86
CA LEU A 185 9.70 -8.42 16.72
C LEU A 185 9.79 -9.92 16.37
N GLY A 186 10.97 -10.41 16.00
CA GLY A 186 11.23 -11.81 15.66
C GLY A 186 11.86 -12.59 16.79
#